data_c8ebb9e90e3de4f7eeecb2a7f0aa67d3
#
_entry.id   c8ebb9e90e3de4f7eeecb2a7f0aa67d3
#
_cell.length_a   1.000
_cell.length_b   1.000
_cell.length_c   1.000
_cell.angle_alpha   90.00
_cell.angle_beta   90.00
_cell.angle_gamma   90.00
#
_symmetry.space_group_name_H-M   'P 1'
#
loop_
_entity.id
_entity.type
_entity.pdbx_description
1 polymer ?
#
loop_
_entity_poly.entity_id
_entity_poly.type
_entity_poly.pdbx_seq_one_letter_code
_entity_poly.pdbx_strand_id
1 'polypeptide(L)'
;MKQVMEEFVVRAERIRGGGVDPSVDNFLKITHEARLLGTDARLIDKDAPNNPDGKLNKVAENVWKEYVKGNADGHIGCQLIFSDIGTPGPDKDFTIYDYLKESLIKYGIPAEEIAFIHDAKTDAQRDALFKEMRTGKKKVLIGSTDKCGTGVNVQTHLVAMHHVDCPWKPSSIEQREGRGIRQGNKNDEVAIYRYVTKQTFDAYNWSLVENKQRFISQVMTSKAVSRSCEDIDEATLSYAEIKAVATGNPLIREKMEVDNDVQRLKLLKASYDNQRYGLQDNFMIKYPKLIKTATEKLANVREDIKARDKELIDNPDFAITIGNATYTERVDGGTVMLEAISKCKTGETTPVGKFHGFELLVEKNFLSINYMVLRGKTEYKAELSTSPVGSMVKLENLFNGLHENVDFLEKKVEQYQNDLEASKAEYDKPFAYSAELEEKLARQYELNAQLDLENAKAMDADLGGPDEEKSEDRIENAGIVAEDKGIYMPDRNRKR
;
A
#
# COMPACT_ATOMS: atom_id res chain seq x y z
N MET A 1 -18.41 20.81 -28.00
CA MET A 1 -18.16 19.96 -26.78
C MET A 1 -19.45 19.30 -26.28
N LYS A 2 -20.55 20.04 -26.00
CA LYS A 2 -21.81 19.44 -25.52
C LYS A 2 -22.39 18.39 -26.49
N GLN A 3 -22.49 18.70 -27.76
CA GLN A 3 -22.98 17.76 -28.78
C GLN A 3 -22.16 16.47 -28.86
N VAL A 4 -20.83 16.57 -28.81
CA VAL A 4 -19.95 15.37 -28.82
C VAL A 4 -20.12 14.51 -27.57
N MET A 5 -20.38 15.15 -26.41
CA MET A 5 -20.69 14.42 -25.17
C MET A 5 -22.05 13.69 -25.27
N GLU A 6 -23.05 14.29 -25.89
CA GLU A 6 -24.35 13.65 -26.19
C GLU A 6 -24.17 12.45 -27.14
N GLU A 7 -23.33 12.57 -28.16
CA GLU A 7 -22.98 11.45 -29.05
C GLU A 7 -22.31 10.29 -28.28
N PHE A 8 -21.46 10.57 -27.31
CA PHE A 8 -20.86 9.51 -26.47
C PHE A 8 -21.93 8.76 -25.67
N VAL A 9 -22.97 9.43 -25.18
CA VAL A 9 -24.10 8.77 -24.50
C VAL A 9 -24.85 7.86 -25.46
N VAL A 10 -25.19 8.36 -26.66
CA VAL A 10 -25.89 7.54 -27.69
C VAL A 10 -25.06 6.30 -28.08
N ARG A 11 -23.76 6.46 -28.27
CA ARG A 11 -22.86 5.33 -28.58
C ARG A 11 -22.80 4.34 -27.42
N ALA A 12 -22.70 4.82 -26.19
CA ALA A 12 -22.69 3.98 -25.00
C ALA A 12 -24.00 3.19 -24.83
N GLU A 13 -25.16 3.78 -25.17
CA GLU A 13 -26.47 3.09 -25.20
C GLU A 13 -26.50 1.97 -26.24
N ARG A 14 -25.99 2.23 -27.45
CA ARG A 14 -25.90 1.19 -28.51
C ARG A 14 -25.00 0.02 -28.10
N ILE A 15 -23.85 0.30 -27.47
CA ILE A 15 -22.95 -0.74 -26.98
C ILE A 15 -23.62 -1.57 -25.89
N ARG A 16 -24.32 -0.93 -24.94
CA ARG A 16 -25.06 -1.60 -23.88
C ARG A 16 -26.18 -2.49 -24.45
N GLY A 17 -26.85 -2.06 -25.50
CA GLY A 17 -27.90 -2.82 -26.19
C GLY A 17 -27.37 -4.02 -27.01
N GLY A 18 -26.08 -4.24 -27.07
CA GLY A 18 -25.46 -5.35 -27.82
C GLY A 18 -25.52 -5.20 -29.33
N GLY A 19 -25.86 -4.02 -29.84
CA GLY A 19 -26.04 -3.74 -31.29
C GLY A 19 -24.76 -3.38 -32.04
N VAL A 20 -23.58 -3.37 -31.39
CA VAL A 20 -22.32 -2.95 -31.97
C VAL A 20 -21.23 -3.99 -31.71
N ASP A 21 -20.45 -4.34 -32.75
CA ASP A 21 -19.29 -5.21 -32.58
C ASP A 21 -18.24 -4.51 -31.71
N PRO A 22 -17.75 -5.15 -30.63
CA PRO A 22 -16.73 -4.56 -29.75
C PRO A 22 -15.44 -4.14 -30.43
N SER A 23 -15.13 -4.68 -31.62
CA SER A 23 -13.97 -4.27 -32.43
C SER A 23 -14.20 -2.93 -33.13
N VAL A 24 -15.45 -2.57 -33.40
CA VAL A 24 -15.83 -1.30 -34.07
C VAL A 24 -15.96 -0.17 -33.05
N ASP A 25 -16.72 -0.42 -31.95
CA ASP A 25 -16.90 0.55 -30.88
C ASP A 25 -17.07 -0.16 -29.52
N ASN A 26 -16.53 0.45 -28.47
CA ASN A 26 -16.57 -0.10 -27.12
C ASN A 26 -16.38 1.02 -26.08
N PHE A 27 -16.68 0.72 -24.80
CA PHE A 27 -16.54 1.69 -23.70
C PHE A 27 -15.12 2.23 -23.56
N LEU A 28 -14.07 1.44 -23.84
CA LEU A 28 -12.69 1.89 -23.78
C LEU A 28 -12.40 2.96 -24.83
N LYS A 29 -12.94 2.79 -26.07
CA LYS A 29 -12.81 3.77 -27.14
C LYS A 29 -13.52 5.08 -26.81
N ILE A 30 -14.75 5.00 -26.29
CA ILE A 30 -15.49 6.19 -25.82
C ILE A 30 -14.72 6.90 -24.71
N THR A 31 -14.19 6.15 -23.73
CA THR A 31 -13.39 6.70 -22.64
C THR A 31 -12.15 7.43 -23.15
N HIS A 32 -11.46 6.83 -24.12
CA HIS A 32 -10.29 7.46 -24.76
C HIS A 32 -10.67 8.77 -25.48
N GLU A 33 -11.71 8.74 -26.32
CA GLU A 33 -12.18 9.92 -27.06
C GLU A 33 -12.69 11.02 -26.11
N ALA A 34 -13.41 10.65 -25.04
CA ALA A 34 -13.85 11.60 -24.01
C ALA A 34 -12.68 12.28 -23.28
N ARG A 35 -11.57 11.56 -23.11
CA ARG A 35 -10.33 12.09 -22.56
C ARG A 35 -9.64 13.05 -23.53
N LEU A 36 -9.63 12.73 -24.84
CA LEU A 36 -9.14 13.63 -25.88
C LEU A 36 -9.96 14.92 -25.90
N LEU A 37 -11.30 14.81 -25.93
CA LEU A 37 -12.23 15.95 -25.90
C LEU A 37 -12.04 16.85 -24.67
N GLY A 38 -11.85 16.24 -23.50
CA GLY A 38 -11.57 16.96 -22.25
C GLY A 38 -10.26 17.74 -22.27
N THR A 39 -9.33 17.36 -23.14
CA THR A 39 -8.06 18.07 -23.32
C THR A 39 -8.16 19.15 -24.38
N ASP A 40 -8.56 18.79 -25.61
CA ASP A 40 -8.84 19.74 -26.70
C ASP A 40 -9.71 19.09 -27.78
N ALA A 41 -10.75 19.76 -28.23
CA ALA A 41 -11.68 19.23 -29.21
C ALA A 41 -11.01 18.91 -30.58
N ARG A 42 -9.95 19.62 -30.93
CA ARG A 42 -9.19 19.42 -32.17
C ARG A 42 -8.44 18.09 -32.24
N LEU A 43 -8.32 17.38 -31.09
CA LEU A 43 -7.78 16.01 -31.07
C LEU A 43 -8.76 14.97 -31.63
N ILE A 44 -10.06 15.31 -31.69
CA ILE A 44 -11.12 14.46 -32.25
C ILE A 44 -11.54 15.01 -33.64
N ASP A 45 -11.80 16.29 -33.70
CA ASP A 45 -12.21 16.98 -34.91
C ASP A 45 -11.23 18.14 -35.20
N LYS A 46 -10.38 17.95 -36.18
CA LYS A 46 -9.35 18.93 -36.57
C LYS A 46 -9.92 20.31 -36.98
N ASP A 47 -11.17 20.33 -37.45
CA ASP A 47 -11.86 21.53 -37.90
C ASP A 47 -12.58 22.24 -36.73
N ALA A 48 -12.53 21.68 -35.50
CA ALA A 48 -13.08 22.31 -34.31
C ALA A 48 -12.40 23.67 -34.06
N PRO A 49 -13.17 24.73 -33.73
CA PRO A 49 -12.60 26.05 -33.47
C PRO A 49 -11.72 26.04 -32.21
N ASN A 50 -10.64 26.83 -32.27
CA ASN A 50 -9.82 27.10 -31.10
C ASN A 50 -10.64 27.86 -30.05
N ASN A 51 -10.73 27.33 -28.86
CA ASN A 51 -11.35 28.00 -27.72
C ASN A 51 -10.33 28.91 -27.01
N PRO A 52 -10.48 30.26 -27.04
CA PRO A 52 -9.53 31.16 -26.37
C PRO A 52 -9.34 30.88 -24.90
N ASP A 53 -10.39 30.42 -24.19
CA ASP A 53 -10.37 30.05 -22.76
C ASP A 53 -10.06 28.55 -22.58
N GLY A 54 -9.70 27.84 -23.63
CA GLY A 54 -9.40 26.43 -23.63
C GLY A 54 -8.15 26.09 -22.83
N LYS A 55 -8.08 24.85 -22.41
CA LYS A 55 -7.00 24.32 -21.57
C LYS A 55 -5.60 24.65 -22.15
N LEU A 56 -5.37 24.37 -23.45
CA LEU A 56 -4.05 24.56 -24.06
C LEU A 56 -3.62 26.03 -24.10
N ASN A 57 -4.58 26.97 -24.30
CA ASN A 57 -4.30 28.40 -24.23
C ASN A 57 -3.91 28.82 -22.80
N LYS A 58 -4.55 28.27 -21.78
CA LYS A 58 -4.17 28.53 -20.38
C LYS A 58 -2.82 27.93 -20.02
N VAL A 59 -2.48 26.77 -20.57
CA VAL A 59 -1.13 26.19 -20.45
C VAL A 59 -0.10 27.16 -21.02
N ALA A 60 -0.28 27.59 -22.27
CA ALA A 60 0.67 28.50 -22.94
C ALA A 60 0.81 29.84 -22.16
N GLU A 61 -0.29 30.42 -21.69
CA GLU A 61 -0.29 31.64 -20.87
C GLU A 61 0.52 31.48 -19.59
N ASN A 62 0.28 30.39 -18.85
CA ASN A 62 0.98 30.14 -17.58
C ASN A 62 2.47 29.83 -17.80
N VAL A 63 2.79 29.03 -18.83
CA VAL A 63 4.20 28.79 -19.21
C VAL A 63 4.91 30.08 -19.54
N TRP A 64 4.27 30.98 -20.29
CA TRP A 64 4.83 32.29 -20.57
C TRP A 64 5.04 33.14 -19.31
N LYS A 65 4.06 33.20 -18.41
CA LYS A 65 4.18 33.92 -17.14
C LYS A 65 5.37 33.42 -16.31
N GLU A 66 5.49 32.08 -16.15
CA GLU A 66 6.60 31.48 -15.43
C GLU A 66 7.94 31.65 -16.16
N TYR A 67 7.93 31.67 -17.50
CA TYR A 67 9.12 31.96 -18.29
C TYR A 67 9.62 33.39 -18.02
N VAL A 68 8.75 34.38 -18.06
CA VAL A 68 9.12 35.79 -17.78
C VAL A 68 9.62 35.95 -16.36
N LYS A 69 8.87 35.41 -15.36
CA LYS A 69 9.23 35.48 -13.96
C LYS A 69 10.56 34.77 -13.66
N GLY A 70 10.73 33.55 -14.16
CA GLY A 70 11.88 32.69 -13.86
C GLY A 70 13.17 33.09 -14.59
N ASN A 71 13.07 33.96 -15.64
CA ASN A 71 14.23 34.43 -16.38
C ASN A 71 14.45 35.93 -16.25
N ALA A 72 13.83 36.59 -15.26
CA ALA A 72 14.07 37.97 -14.94
C ALA A 72 15.45 38.14 -14.27
N ASP A 73 16.03 39.31 -14.38
CA ASP A 73 17.27 39.74 -13.66
C ASP A 73 18.49 38.80 -13.84
N GLY A 74 18.55 38.10 -14.99
CA GLY A 74 19.65 37.18 -15.32
C GLY A 74 19.52 35.79 -14.65
N HIS A 75 18.40 35.49 -14.02
CA HIS A 75 18.09 34.15 -13.54
C HIS A 75 17.84 33.18 -14.69
N ILE A 76 18.01 31.90 -14.44
CA ILE A 76 17.69 30.81 -15.38
C ILE A 76 16.53 30.03 -14.82
N GLY A 77 15.37 30.11 -15.48
CA GLY A 77 14.17 29.33 -15.12
C GLY A 77 13.80 28.35 -16.24
N CYS A 78 13.77 27.06 -15.91
CA CYS A 78 13.35 26.00 -16.83
C CYS A 78 11.99 25.45 -16.43
N GLN A 79 11.25 24.91 -17.39
CA GLN A 79 9.92 24.37 -17.16
C GLN A 79 9.73 23.01 -17.85
N LEU A 80 8.92 22.13 -17.23
CA LEU A 80 8.51 20.85 -17.79
C LEU A 80 7.01 20.86 -18.09
N ILE A 81 6.64 20.44 -19.29
CA ILE A 81 5.25 20.28 -19.70
C ILE A 81 5.02 18.79 -19.99
N PHE A 82 4.10 18.17 -19.25
CA PHE A 82 3.74 16.77 -19.40
C PHE A 82 2.42 16.63 -20.15
N SER A 83 2.45 15.87 -21.25
CA SER A 83 1.26 15.41 -21.95
C SER A 83 1.50 14.02 -22.54
N ASP A 84 0.69 13.04 -22.13
CA ASP A 84 0.68 11.70 -22.70
C ASP A 84 -0.27 11.61 -23.91
N ILE A 85 -1.09 12.64 -24.10
CA ILE A 85 -2.07 12.78 -25.17
C ILE A 85 -1.54 13.76 -26.22
N GLY A 86 -1.97 13.57 -27.48
CA GLY A 86 -1.61 14.48 -28.58
C GLY A 86 -0.11 14.61 -28.81
N THR A 87 0.62 13.51 -28.65
CA THR A 87 2.06 13.42 -28.89
C THR A 87 2.37 13.54 -30.39
N PRO A 88 3.56 14.04 -30.78
CA PRO A 88 3.97 14.15 -32.17
C PRO A 88 3.93 12.81 -32.91
N GLY A 89 3.55 12.85 -34.18
CA GLY A 89 3.52 11.68 -35.07
C GLY A 89 3.42 12.09 -36.55
N PRO A 90 3.90 11.26 -37.48
CA PRO A 90 3.97 11.61 -38.91
C PRO A 90 2.61 11.83 -39.58
N ASP A 91 1.55 11.17 -39.08
CA ASP A 91 0.22 11.17 -39.69
C ASP A 91 -0.82 11.99 -38.91
N LYS A 92 -0.35 12.94 -38.08
CA LYS A 92 -1.23 13.74 -37.21
C LYS A 92 -1.26 15.20 -37.70
N ASP A 93 -2.44 15.64 -38.14
CA ASP A 93 -2.70 17.03 -38.56
C ASP A 93 -2.65 18.02 -37.38
N PHE A 94 -3.00 17.58 -36.17
CA PHE A 94 -2.97 18.39 -34.95
C PHE A 94 -2.30 17.62 -33.78
N THR A 95 -1.31 18.25 -33.17
CA THR A 95 -0.69 17.76 -31.95
C THR A 95 -0.66 18.81 -30.84
N ILE A 96 -0.77 18.41 -29.60
CA ILE A 96 -0.65 19.32 -28.44
C ILE A 96 0.74 19.96 -28.43
N TYR A 97 1.77 19.20 -28.77
CA TYR A 97 3.17 19.61 -28.70
C TYR A 97 3.45 20.75 -29.72
N ASP A 98 3.02 20.59 -30.96
CA ASP A 98 3.20 21.60 -31.98
C ASP A 98 2.40 22.86 -31.69
N TYR A 99 1.14 22.69 -31.26
CA TYR A 99 0.29 23.79 -30.86
C TYR A 99 0.87 24.62 -29.70
N LEU A 100 1.35 23.95 -28.65
CA LEU A 100 1.99 24.65 -27.53
C LEU A 100 3.27 25.36 -27.97
N LYS A 101 4.12 24.69 -28.75
CA LYS A 101 5.34 25.32 -29.28
C LYS A 101 5.05 26.58 -30.09
N GLU A 102 4.10 26.50 -31.03
CA GLU A 102 3.69 27.67 -31.81
C GLU A 102 3.11 28.79 -30.95
N SER A 103 2.29 28.44 -29.96
CA SER A 103 1.70 29.40 -29.03
C SER A 103 2.76 30.09 -28.19
N LEU A 104 3.74 29.34 -27.67
CA LEU A 104 4.83 29.89 -26.87
C LEU A 104 5.75 30.80 -27.70
N ILE A 105 6.00 30.46 -28.96
CA ILE A 105 6.74 31.33 -29.90
C ILE A 105 5.97 32.62 -30.12
N LYS A 106 4.65 32.58 -30.29
CA LYS A 106 3.79 33.79 -30.42
C LYS A 106 3.82 34.67 -29.17
N TYR A 107 3.99 34.08 -27.98
CA TYR A 107 4.22 34.82 -26.73
C TYR A 107 5.62 35.41 -26.61
N GLY A 108 6.56 35.09 -27.53
CA GLY A 108 7.93 35.63 -27.58
C GLY A 108 8.99 34.73 -26.98
N ILE A 109 8.73 33.47 -26.67
CA ILE A 109 9.74 32.50 -26.26
C ILE A 109 10.52 32.04 -27.54
N PRO A 110 11.86 32.14 -27.55
CA PRO A 110 12.65 31.72 -28.71
C PRO A 110 12.43 30.22 -29.03
N ALA A 111 12.26 29.90 -30.31
CA ALA A 111 12.03 28.51 -30.75
C ALA A 111 13.17 27.56 -30.34
N GLU A 112 14.40 28.05 -30.30
CA GLU A 112 15.60 27.33 -29.88
C GLU A 112 15.61 26.99 -28.38
N GLU A 113 14.82 27.68 -27.55
CA GLU A 113 14.70 27.41 -26.12
C GLU A 113 13.61 26.37 -25.79
N ILE A 114 12.80 26.00 -26.77
CA ILE A 114 11.74 24.98 -26.63
C ILE A 114 12.23 23.66 -27.23
N ALA A 115 11.98 22.55 -26.54
CA ALA A 115 12.37 21.23 -27.01
C ALA A 115 11.27 20.18 -26.75
N PHE A 116 11.21 19.18 -27.61
CA PHE A 116 10.41 17.97 -27.42
C PHE A 116 11.31 16.81 -27.01
N ILE A 117 10.95 16.06 -25.98
CA ILE A 117 11.68 14.84 -25.61
C ILE A 117 11.65 13.81 -26.73
N HIS A 118 10.62 13.85 -27.60
CA HIS A 118 10.42 12.93 -28.70
C HIS A 118 11.46 13.11 -29.83
N ASP A 119 12.12 14.26 -29.89
CA ASP A 119 13.18 14.52 -30.89
C ASP A 119 14.48 13.81 -30.50
N ALA A 120 14.68 13.51 -29.23
CA ALA A 120 15.83 12.75 -28.73
C ALA A 120 15.54 11.24 -28.78
N LYS A 121 15.96 10.59 -29.89
CA LYS A 121 15.70 9.18 -30.17
C LYS A 121 16.63 8.22 -29.45
N THR A 122 17.84 8.66 -29.12
CA THR A 122 18.86 7.86 -28.43
C THR A 122 19.12 8.38 -27.01
N ASP A 123 19.68 7.53 -26.14
CA ASP A 123 20.03 7.93 -24.78
C ASP A 123 21.07 9.08 -24.78
N ALA A 124 22.04 9.03 -25.68
CA ALA A 124 23.03 10.11 -25.83
C ALA A 124 22.39 11.45 -26.22
N GLN A 125 21.38 11.44 -27.09
CA GLN A 125 20.63 12.64 -27.45
C GLN A 125 19.79 13.15 -26.29
N ARG A 126 19.20 12.27 -25.49
CA ARG A 126 18.47 12.63 -24.27
C ARG A 126 19.39 13.27 -23.23
N ASP A 127 20.55 12.68 -22.99
CA ASP A 127 21.53 13.23 -22.06
C ASP A 127 22.03 14.62 -22.48
N ALA A 128 22.26 14.81 -23.80
CA ALA A 128 22.61 16.11 -24.36
C ALA A 128 21.49 17.14 -24.13
N LEU A 129 20.23 16.77 -24.41
CA LEU A 129 19.06 17.63 -24.18
C LEU A 129 18.93 18.01 -22.69
N PHE A 130 19.09 17.05 -21.77
CA PHE A 130 19.04 17.32 -20.34
C PHE A 130 20.20 18.21 -19.85
N LYS A 131 21.37 18.08 -20.50
CA LYS A 131 22.48 19.01 -20.23
C LYS A 131 22.14 20.43 -20.69
N GLU A 132 21.49 20.59 -21.85
CA GLU A 132 21.03 21.90 -22.34
C GLU A 132 19.97 22.51 -21.41
N MET A 133 19.07 21.70 -20.81
CA MET A 133 18.15 22.16 -19.78
C MET A 133 18.90 22.63 -18.52
N ARG A 134 19.87 21.85 -18.03
CA ARG A 134 20.66 22.20 -16.85
C ARG A 134 21.52 23.45 -17.01
N THR A 135 21.90 23.77 -18.24
CA THR A 135 22.67 24.98 -18.55
C THR A 135 21.80 26.18 -18.92
N GLY A 136 20.47 26.00 -19.00
CA GLY A 136 19.54 27.06 -19.39
C GLY A 136 19.51 27.41 -20.87
N LYS A 137 20.17 26.61 -21.73
CA LYS A 137 20.11 26.75 -23.18
C LYS A 137 18.71 26.35 -23.70
N LYS A 138 18.11 25.31 -23.14
CA LYS A 138 16.71 24.97 -23.28
C LYS A 138 15.97 25.34 -22.01
N LYS A 139 14.83 26.00 -22.13
CA LYS A 139 14.04 26.50 -20.99
C LYS A 139 12.66 25.83 -20.88
N VAL A 140 12.12 25.34 -21.96
CA VAL A 140 10.84 24.61 -21.97
C VAL A 140 11.03 23.25 -22.60
N LEU A 141 10.75 22.20 -21.84
CA LEU A 141 10.75 20.80 -22.31
C LEU A 141 9.34 20.25 -22.29
N ILE A 142 8.84 19.80 -23.43
CA ILE A 142 7.54 19.15 -23.56
C ILE A 142 7.76 17.63 -23.75
N GLY A 143 7.11 16.82 -22.92
CA GLY A 143 7.30 15.36 -22.95
C GLY A 143 6.18 14.54 -22.37
N SER A 144 6.20 13.23 -22.65
CA SER A 144 5.30 12.26 -22.05
C SER A 144 5.87 11.70 -20.76
N THR A 145 5.00 11.10 -19.93
CA THR A 145 5.40 10.43 -18.68
C THR A 145 6.48 9.39 -18.92
N ASP A 146 6.30 8.51 -19.92
CA ASP A 146 7.24 7.42 -20.21
C ASP A 146 8.62 7.92 -20.61
N LYS A 147 8.67 8.93 -21.46
CA LYS A 147 9.95 9.47 -21.98
C LYS A 147 10.64 10.43 -21.02
N CYS A 148 9.87 11.20 -20.25
CA CYS A 148 10.37 12.08 -19.19
C CYS A 148 10.38 11.43 -17.81
N GLY A 149 9.80 10.24 -17.64
CA GLY A 149 9.67 9.55 -16.36
C GLY A 149 10.90 8.78 -15.91
N THR A 150 11.80 8.38 -16.83
CA THR A 150 13.01 7.61 -16.50
C THR A 150 14.28 8.38 -16.85
N GLY A 151 15.21 8.48 -15.87
CA GLY A 151 16.56 9.05 -16.09
C GLY A 151 16.65 10.57 -16.24
N VAL A 152 15.54 11.32 -16.21
CA VAL A 152 15.54 12.78 -16.38
C VAL A 152 16.16 13.46 -15.15
N ASN A 153 17.21 14.23 -15.38
CA ASN A 153 17.90 15.04 -14.37
C ASN A 153 17.95 16.49 -14.87
N VAL A 154 16.83 17.22 -14.71
CA VAL A 154 16.67 18.61 -15.23
C VAL A 154 16.25 19.60 -14.14
N GLN A 155 16.25 19.17 -12.88
CA GLN A 155 15.76 19.99 -11.76
C GLN A 155 16.59 21.24 -11.45
N THR A 156 17.84 21.34 -11.92
CA THR A 156 18.79 22.38 -11.48
C THR A 156 18.26 23.81 -11.53
N HIS A 157 17.46 24.13 -12.53
CA HIS A 157 16.86 25.47 -12.74
C HIS A 157 15.34 25.39 -12.92
N LEU A 158 14.70 24.33 -12.44
CA LEU A 158 13.27 24.13 -12.63
C LEU A 158 12.47 25.11 -11.78
N VAL A 159 11.59 25.89 -12.43
CA VAL A 159 10.68 26.84 -11.78
C VAL A 159 9.22 26.40 -11.84
N ALA A 160 8.83 25.62 -12.85
CA ALA A 160 7.44 25.14 -12.98
C ALA A 160 7.33 23.81 -13.69
N MET A 161 6.26 23.08 -13.33
CA MET A 161 5.79 21.84 -13.96
C MET A 161 4.33 21.97 -14.35
N HIS A 162 3.99 21.54 -15.55
CA HIS A 162 2.64 21.65 -16.10
C HIS A 162 2.11 20.28 -16.49
N HIS A 163 1.05 19.80 -15.82
CA HIS A 163 0.35 18.56 -16.15
C HIS A 163 -0.85 18.90 -17.05
N VAL A 164 -0.68 18.78 -18.37
CA VAL A 164 -1.73 19.09 -19.35
C VAL A 164 -2.85 18.06 -19.29
N ASP A 165 -2.49 16.80 -19.10
CA ASP A 165 -3.42 15.68 -18.98
C ASP A 165 -3.27 14.96 -17.63
N CYS A 166 -4.33 14.27 -17.22
CA CYS A 166 -4.33 13.40 -16.06
C CYS A 166 -3.85 12.00 -16.46
N PRO A 167 -2.79 11.46 -15.86
CA PRO A 167 -2.40 10.07 -16.09
C PRO A 167 -3.38 9.09 -15.42
N TRP A 168 -3.39 7.83 -15.85
CA TRP A 168 -4.26 6.81 -15.29
C TRP A 168 -3.89 6.35 -13.88
N LYS A 169 -2.61 6.48 -13.52
CA LYS A 169 -2.07 5.96 -12.26
C LYS A 169 -1.53 7.10 -11.38
N PRO A 170 -1.82 7.10 -10.07
CA PRO A 170 -1.22 8.05 -9.14
C PRO A 170 0.31 8.03 -9.16
N SER A 171 0.91 6.85 -9.28
CA SER A 171 2.36 6.70 -9.38
C SER A 171 3.00 7.47 -10.54
N SER A 172 2.25 7.67 -11.64
CA SER A 172 2.73 8.49 -12.76
C SER A 172 2.81 9.97 -12.39
N ILE A 173 1.91 10.48 -11.54
CA ILE A 173 2.00 11.85 -11.01
C ILE A 173 3.21 11.98 -10.11
N GLU A 174 3.39 11.04 -9.19
CA GLU A 174 4.57 11.01 -8.30
C GLU A 174 5.88 10.91 -9.09
N GLN A 175 5.89 10.11 -10.17
CA GLN A 175 7.05 10.04 -11.06
C GLN A 175 7.33 11.36 -11.77
N ARG A 176 6.29 12.04 -12.32
CA ARG A 176 6.44 13.35 -12.95
C ARG A 176 6.97 14.36 -11.94
N GLU A 177 6.33 14.50 -10.78
CA GLU A 177 6.67 15.49 -9.76
C GLU A 177 8.01 15.18 -9.08
N GLY A 178 8.30 13.93 -8.80
CA GLY A 178 9.59 13.51 -8.22
C GLY A 178 10.81 13.76 -9.11
N ARG A 179 10.62 14.15 -10.38
CA ARG A 179 11.71 14.60 -11.27
C ARG A 179 12.03 16.09 -11.11
N GLY A 180 11.03 16.86 -10.71
CA GLY A 180 11.17 18.31 -10.51
C GLY A 180 11.43 18.67 -9.06
N ILE A 181 10.74 18.04 -8.12
CA ILE A 181 10.91 18.23 -6.68
C ILE A 181 12.04 17.35 -6.18
N ARG A 182 13.28 17.77 -6.42
CA ARG A 182 14.46 16.97 -6.08
C ARG A 182 15.59 17.86 -5.59
N GLN A 183 16.45 17.30 -4.74
CA GLN A 183 17.66 17.99 -4.29
C GLN A 183 18.53 18.47 -5.47
N GLY A 184 19.14 19.65 -5.34
CA GLY A 184 20.00 20.25 -6.34
C GLY A 184 19.29 21.24 -7.26
N ASN A 185 18.02 21.57 -7.02
CA ASN A 185 17.39 22.74 -7.61
C ASN A 185 17.99 24.01 -6.99
N LYS A 186 18.29 25.01 -7.80
CA LYS A 186 18.78 26.33 -7.37
C LYS A 186 17.65 27.29 -7.01
N ASN A 187 16.41 26.93 -7.32
CA ASN A 187 15.23 27.69 -6.95
C ASN A 187 14.62 27.07 -5.68
N ASP A 188 14.18 27.90 -4.76
CA ASP A 188 13.59 27.49 -3.50
C ASP A 188 12.18 26.88 -3.68
N GLU A 189 11.47 27.28 -4.74
CA GLU A 189 10.11 26.87 -5.04
C GLU A 189 9.97 26.38 -6.47
N VAL A 190 9.08 25.37 -6.69
CA VAL A 190 8.65 24.89 -7.99
C VAL A 190 7.14 24.97 -8.06
N ALA A 191 6.60 25.75 -8.98
CA ALA A 191 5.15 25.82 -9.21
C ALA A 191 4.64 24.55 -9.94
N ILE A 192 3.58 23.93 -9.42
CA ILE A 192 2.95 22.77 -10.05
C ILE A 192 1.57 23.15 -10.53
N TYR A 193 1.39 23.11 -11.85
CA TYR A 193 0.11 23.40 -12.51
C TYR A 193 -0.57 22.10 -12.94
N ARG A 194 -1.79 21.87 -12.49
CA ARG A 194 -2.67 20.80 -12.94
C ARG A 194 -3.86 21.41 -13.66
N TYR A 195 -4.02 21.10 -14.95
CA TYR A 195 -5.05 21.69 -15.78
C TYR A 195 -6.26 20.76 -15.88
N VAL A 196 -7.43 21.29 -15.54
CA VAL A 196 -8.69 20.55 -15.49
C VAL A 196 -9.76 21.28 -16.27
N THR A 197 -10.37 20.61 -17.26
CA THR A 197 -11.54 21.14 -17.96
C THR A 197 -12.80 20.74 -17.20
N LYS A 198 -13.51 21.74 -16.66
CA LYS A 198 -14.74 21.51 -15.87
C LYS A 198 -15.83 20.85 -16.70
N GLN A 199 -16.65 20.04 -16.05
CA GLN A 199 -17.80 19.34 -16.68
C GLN A 199 -17.39 18.44 -17.87
N THR A 200 -16.23 17.83 -17.78
CA THR A 200 -15.72 16.88 -18.77
C THR A 200 -15.14 15.66 -18.07
N PHE A 201 -14.84 14.65 -18.85
CA PHE A 201 -14.15 13.46 -18.38
C PHE A 201 -12.77 13.73 -17.73
N ASP A 202 -12.16 14.84 -18.10
CA ASP A 202 -10.89 15.26 -17.50
C ASP A 202 -11.03 15.57 -15.99
N ALA A 203 -12.09 16.29 -15.60
CA ALA A 203 -12.38 16.55 -14.18
C ALA A 203 -12.66 15.25 -13.41
N TYR A 204 -13.38 14.33 -14.03
CA TYR A 204 -13.64 13.00 -13.47
C TYR A 204 -12.34 12.23 -13.23
N ASN A 205 -11.46 12.19 -14.24
CA ASN A 205 -10.21 11.44 -14.16
C ASN A 205 -9.27 11.97 -13.07
N TRP A 206 -9.17 13.30 -12.91
CA TRP A 206 -8.41 13.90 -11.80
C TRP A 206 -8.97 13.50 -10.43
N SER A 207 -10.30 13.50 -10.28
CA SER A 207 -10.96 13.05 -9.03
C SER A 207 -10.67 11.58 -8.74
N LEU A 208 -10.75 10.72 -9.76
CA LEU A 208 -10.46 9.29 -9.64
C LEU A 208 -9.02 9.02 -9.20
N VAL A 209 -8.05 9.72 -9.80
CA VAL A 209 -6.64 9.57 -9.46
C VAL A 209 -6.34 10.11 -8.06
N GLU A 210 -6.97 11.21 -7.65
CA GLU A 210 -6.85 11.74 -6.29
C GLU A 210 -7.37 10.73 -5.25
N ASN A 211 -8.49 10.09 -5.53
CA ASN A 211 -9.07 9.07 -4.65
C ASN A 211 -8.18 7.83 -4.55
N LYS A 212 -7.65 7.35 -5.69
CA LYS A 212 -6.64 6.28 -5.71
C LYS A 212 -5.40 6.64 -4.88
N GLN A 213 -4.90 7.87 -5.02
CA GLN A 213 -3.75 8.35 -4.24
C GLN A 213 -4.04 8.40 -2.74
N ARG A 214 -5.21 8.90 -2.36
CA ARG A 214 -5.63 8.95 -0.96
C ARG A 214 -5.71 7.54 -0.36
N PHE A 215 -6.25 6.59 -1.11
CA PHE A 215 -6.31 5.19 -0.74
C PHE A 215 -4.90 4.57 -0.54
N ILE A 216 -4.01 4.73 -1.53
CA ILE A 216 -2.63 4.24 -1.45
C ILE A 216 -1.92 4.82 -0.23
N SER A 217 -2.07 6.12 0.05
CA SER A 217 -1.48 6.77 1.21
C SER A 217 -2.00 6.19 2.53
N GLN A 218 -3.28 5.83 2.61
CA GLN A 218 -3.86 5.19 3.81
C GLN A 218 -3.29 3.79 4.04
N VAL A 219 -3.11 3.00 2.98
CA VAL A 219 -2.51 1.67 3.04
C VAL A 219 -1.03 1.75 3.45
N MET A 220 -0.26 2.65 2.82
CA MET A 220 1.18 2.78 3.06
C MET A 220 1.52 3.34 4.45
N THR A 221 0.65 4.15 5.05
CA THR A 221 0.87 4.69 6.40
C THR A 221 0.49 3.73 7.54
N SER A 222 0.29 2.46 7.24
CA SER A 222 0.00 1.36 8.19
C SER A 222 -1.28 1.53 9.02
N LYS A 223 -2.18 2.41 8.61
CA LYS A 223 -3.46 2.59 9.29
C LYS A 223 -4.56 1.62 8.81
N ALA A 224 -4.29 0.86 7.76
CA ALA A 224 -5.19 -0.17 7.28
C ALA A 224 -4.40 -1.26 6.55
N VAL A 225 -4.25 -2.44 7.16
CA VAL A 225 -3.65 -3.62 6.52
C VAL A 225 -4.77 -4.57 6.12
N SER A 226 -5.31 -4.42 4.92
CA SER A 226 -6.14 -5.45 4.29
C SER A 226 -5.24 -6.31 3.39
N ARG A 227 -5.39 -7.64 3.49
CA ARG A 227 -4.66 -8.59 2.62
C ARG A 227 -5.27 -8.77 1.24
N SER A 228 -6.46 -8.23 1.01
CA SER A 228 -7.14 -8.22 -0.29
C SER A 228 -7.64 -6.81 -0.58
N CYS A 229 -7.21 -6.27 -1.69
CA CYS A 229 -7.73 -5.04 -2.27
C CYS A 229 -8.41 -5.43 -3.59
N GLU A 230 -9.67 -5.06 -3.77
CA GLU A 230 -10.27 -5.11 -5.09
C GLU A 230 -9.50 -4.12 -5.97
N ASP A 231 -9.06 -4.61 -7.12
CA ASP A 231 -8.29 -3.82 -8.08
C ASP A 231 -9.21 -2.73 -8.66
N ILE A 232 -8.96 -1.48 -8.28
CA ILE A 232 -9.69 -0.31 -8.80
C ILE A 232 -9.13 0.06 -10.19
N ASP A 233 -8.52 -0.88 -10.88
CA ASP A 233 -7.83 -0.67 -12.15
C ASP A 233 -8.78 -0.68 -13.37
N GLU A 234 -10.08 -0.48 -13.19
CA GLU A 234 -10.98 -0.28 -14.33
C GLU A 234 -10.71 1.10 -14.96
N ALA A 235 -9.88 1.07 -16.00
CA ALA A 235 -9.62 2.22 -16.87
C ALA A 235 -10.81 2.53 -17.81
N THR A 236 -11.95 1.85 -17.61
CA THR A 236 -13.12 1.92 -18.49
C THR A 236 -14.30 2.49 -17.73
N LEU A 237 -14.91 3.54 -18.26
CA LEU A 237 -16.12 4.10 -17.70
C LEU A 237 -17.30 3.15 -17.90
N SER A 238 -18.12 3.00 -16.87
CA SER A 238 -19.45 2.42 -17.00
C SER A 238 -20.40 3.36 -17.79
N TYR A 239 -21.47 2.81 -18.33
CA TYR A 239 -22.50 3.60 -19.00
C TYR A 239 -23.06 4.73 -18.10
N ALA A 240 -23.31 4.42 -16.83
CA ALA A 240 -23.83 5.39 -15.87
C ALA A 240 -22.87 6.59 -15.67
N GLU A 241 -21.57 6.34 -15.60
CA GLU A 241 -20.54 7.36 -15.46
C GLU A 241 -20.41 8.23 -16.71
N ILE A 242 -20.48 7.63 -17.93
CA ILE A 242 -20.48 8.39 -19.19
C ILE A 242 -21.68 9.35 -19.24
N LYS A 243 -22.88 8.85 -18.96
CA LYS A 243 -24.12 9.64 -18.95
C LYS A 243 -24.06 10.76 -17.95
N ALA A 244 -23.49 10.49 -16.80
CA ALA A 244 -23.35 11.40 -15.70
C ALA A 244 -22.43 12.57 -15.95
N VAL A 245 -21.26 12.28 -16.49
CA VAL A 245 -20.30 13.32 -16.89
C VAL A 245 -20.91 14.19 -18.00
N ALA A 246 -21.66 13.57 -18.93
CA ALA A 246 -22.30 14.27 -20.03
C ALA A 246 -23.44 15.21 -19.59
N THR A 247 -24.25 14.78 -18.61
CA THR A 247 -25.41 15.55 -18.11
C THR A 247 -25.04 16.54 -17.01
N GLY A 248 -23.86 16.41 -16.40
CA GLY A 248 -23.44 17.25 -15.27
C GLY A 248 -24.30 17.05 -14.01
N ASN A 249 -24.89 15.87 -13.84
CA ASN A 249 -25.81 15.57 -12.74
C ASN A 249 -25.09 15.59 -11.38
N PRO A 250 -25.53 16.44 -10.42
CA PRO A 250 -24.88 16.54 -9.10
C PRO A 250 -24.99 15.26 -8.26
N LEU A 251 -26.02 14.42 -8.47
CA LEU A 251 -26.19 13.15 -7.75
C LEU A 251 -25.04 12.18 -7.99
N ILE A 252 -24.37 12.29 -9.09
CA ILE A 252 -23.27 11.40 -9.43
C ILE A 252 -21.98 11.83 -8.77
N ARG A 253 -21.78 13.12 -8.60
CA ARG A 253 -20.69 13.62 -7.76
C ARG A 253 -20.86 13.12 -6.32
N GLU A 254 -22.09 13.26 -5.80
CA GLU A 254 -22.43 12.76 -4.45
C GLU A 254 -22.22 11.24 -4.36
N LYS A 255 -22.68 10.48 -5.37
CA LYS A 255 -22.43 9.03 -5.41
C LYS A 255 -20.96 8.68 -5.33
N MET A 256 -20.11 9.36 -6.10
CA MET A 256 -18.66 9.13 -6.06
C MET A 256 -18.05 9.42 -4.68
N GLU A 257 -18.48 10.50 -4.02
CA GLU A 257 -18.03 10.83 -2.67
C GLU A 257 -18.46 9.74 -1.67
N VAL A 258 -19.71 9.28 -1.76
CA VAL A 258 -20.25 8.20 -0.92
C VAL A 258 -19.59 6.87 -1.22
N ASP A 259 -19.38 6.50 -2.48
CA ASP A 259 -18.69 5.26 -2.87
C ASP A 259 -17.27 5.22 -2.28
N ASN A 260 -16.54 6.35 -2.32
CA ASN A 260 -15.23 6.47 -1.72
C ASN A 260 -15.26 6.33 -0.18
N ASP A 261 -16.24 6.95 0.48
CA ASP A 261 -16.41 6.82 1.92
C ASP A 261 -16.72 5.36 2.32
N VAL A 262 -17.61 4.70 1.57
CA VAL A 262 -17.92 3.26 1.77
C VAL A 262 -16.70 2.39 1.59
N GLN A 263 -15.91 2.61 0.55
CA GLN A 263 -14.66 1.88 0.32
C GLN A 263 -13.69 2.07 1.49
N ARG A 264 -13.48 3.32 1.91
CA ARG A 264 -12.63 3.65 3.06
C ARG A 264 -13.10 2.92 4.34
N LEU A 265 -14.39 2.96 4.63
CA LEU A 265 -14.97 2.35 5.83
C LEU A 265 -14.93 0.82 5.78
N LYS A 266 -15.14 0.20 4.61
CA LYS A 266 -14.97 -1.26 4.40
C LYS A 266 -13.53 -1.70 4.67
N LEU A 267 -12.54 -0.91 4.26
CA LEU A 267 -11.13 -1.21 4.52
C LEU A 267 -10.79 -1.10 6.01
N LEU A 268 -11.30 -0.05 6.68
CA LEU A 268 -11.13 0.08 8.13
C LEU A 268 -11.77 -1.08 8.87
N LYS A 269 -12.94 -1.56 8.41
CA LYS A 269 -13.60 -2.74 8.95
C LYS A 269 -12.79 -4.01 8.74
N ALA A 270 -12.26 -4.23 7.54
CA ALA A 270 -11.41 -5.38 7.24
C ALA A 270 -10.13 -5.40 8.11
N SER A 271 -9.52 -4.22 8.34
CA SER A 271 -8.38 -4.09 9.25
C SER A 271 -8.77 -4.41 10.69
N TYR A 272 -9.90 -3.90 11.16
CA TYR A 272 -10.44 -4.23 12.48
C TYR A 272 -10.71 -5.73 12.63
N ASP A 273 -11.35 -6.38 11.64
CA ASP A 273 -11.65 -7.81 11.67
C ASP A 273 -10.34 -8.64 11.70
N ASN A 274 -9.32 -8.27 10.94
CA ASN A 274 -8.00 -8.92 10.98
C ASN A 274 -7.30 -8.76 12.33
N GLN A 275 -7.35 -7.57 12.94
CA GLN A 275 -6.83 -7.34 14.27
C GLN A 275 -7.58 -8.18 15.31
N ARG A 276 -8.88 -8.27 15.20
CA ARG A 276 -9.75 -9.07 16.07
C ARG A 276 -9.41 -10.56 16.01
N TYR A 277 -9.14 -11.12 14.81
CA TYR A 277 -8.65 -12.50 14.69
C TYR A 277 -7.30 -12.70 15.40
N GLY A 278 -6.37 -11.77 15.25
CA GLY A 278 -5.09 -11.82 15.95
C GLY A 278 -5.24 -11.76 17.47
N LEU A 279 -6.17 -10.95 17.99
CA LEU A 279 -6.50 -10.89 19.41
C LEU A 279 -7.14 -12.20 19.90
N GLN A 280 -8.03 -12.80 19.09
CA GLN A 280 -8.65 -14.09 19.37
C GLN A 280 -7.60 -15.20 19.53
N ASP A 281 -6.67 -15.30 18.58
CA ASP A 281 -5.56 -16.26 18.66
C ASP A 281 -4.69 -16.03 19.91
N ASN A 282 -4.46 -14.78 20.28
CA ASN A 282 -3.69 -14.43 21.48
C ASN A 282 -4.35 -14.98 22.75
N PHE A 283 -5.64 -14.70 22.99
CA PHE A 283 -6.28 -15.11 24.24
C PHE A 283 -6.79 -16.57 24.22
N MET A 284 -7.06 -17.17 23.04
CA MET A 284 -7.51 -18.57 22.98
C MET A 284 -6.37 -19.58 22.94
N ILE A 285 -5.25 -19.23 22.32
CA ILE A 285 -4.18 -20.19 22.00
C ILE A 285 -2.87 -19.77 22.67
N LYS A 286 -2.38 -18.58 22.35
CA LYS A 286 -1.02 -18.14 22.68
C LYS A 286 -0.82 -17.97 24.19
N TYR A 287 -1.60 -17.10 24.83
CA TYR A 287 -1.42 -16.82 26.25
C TYR A 287 -1.77 -18.01 27.16
N PRO A 288 -2.85 -18.79 26.94
CA PRO A 288 -3.09 -20.00 27.71
C PRO A 288 -1.94 -21.00 27.65
N LYS A 289 -1.35 -21.19 26.47
CA LYS A 289 -0.18 -22.07 26.30
C LYS A 289 1.05 -21.53 27.04
N LEU A 290 1.30 -20.22 26.98
CA LEU A 290 2.42 -19.59 27.68
C LEU A 290 2.26 -19.67 29.21
N ILE A 291 1.05 -19.39 29.71
CA ILE A 291 0.70 -19.49 31.15
C ILE A 291 0.92 -20.93 31.61
N LYS A 292 0.37 -21.92 30.90
CA LYS A 292 0.53 -23.34 31.24
C LYS A 292 2.02 -23.72 31.30
N THR A 293 2.79 -23.39 30.26
CA THR A 293 4.22 -23.73 30.23
C THR A 293 5.01 -23.02 31.32
N ALA A 294 4.71 -21.76 31.62
CA ALA A 294 5.38 -21.03 32.71
C ALA A 294 5.01 -21.58 34.09
N THR A 295 3.74 -21.96 34.30
CA THR A 295 3.25 -22.55 35.53
C THR A 295 3.87 -23.94 35.77
N GLU A 296 3.97 -24.78 34.76
CA GLU A 296 4.64 -26.07 34.80
C GLU A 296 6.12 -25.92 35.15
N LYS A 297 6.82 -24.98 34.52
CA LYS A 297 8.21 -24.66 34.86
C LYS A 297 8.36 -24.18 36.30
N LEU A 298 7.45 -23.30 36.75
CA LEU A 298 7.47 -22.80 38.12
C LEU A 298 7.30 -23.94 39.13
N ALA A 299 6.39 -24.89 38.88
CA ALA A 299 6.22 -26.07 39.72
C ALA A 299 7.49 -26.92 39.75
N ASN A 300 8.13 -27.17 38.61
CA ASN A 300 9.37 -27.90 38.50
C ASN A 300 10.54 -27.22 39.23
N VAL A 301 10.68 -25.89 39.12
CA VAL A 301 11.69 -25.13 39.85
C VAL A 301 11.47 -25.23 41.39
N ARG A 302 10.23 -25.19 41.86
CA ARG A 302 9.91 -25.34 43.28
C ARG A 302 10.24 -26.74 43.80
N GLU A 303 10.07 -27.79 42.96
CA GLU A 303 10.51 -29.14 43.30
C GLU A 303 12.05 -29.25 43.36
N ASP A 304 12.75 -28.63 42.40
CA ASP A 304 14.21 -28.58 42.37
C ASP A 304 14.77 -27.86 43.62
N ILE A 305 14.14 -26.76 44.07
CA ILE A 305 14.50 -26.06 45.30
C ILE A 305 14.36 -26.98 46.52
N LYS A 306 13.26 -27.73 46.62
CA LYS A 306 13.10 -28.71 47.73
C LYS A 306 14.17 -29.80 47.71
N ALA A 307 14.52 -30.28 46.50
CA ALA A 307 15.59 -31.27 46.34
C ALA A 307 16.96 -30.70 46.73
N ARG A 308 17.25 -29.45 46.29
CA ARG A 308 18.46 -28.71 46.69
C ARG A 308 18.57 -28.53 48.19
N ASP A 309 17.49 -28.04 48.83
CA ASP A 309 17.48 -27.73 50.30
C ASP A 309 17.70 -29.00 51.13
N LYS A 310 17.10 -30.13 50.69
CA LYS A 310 17.33 -31.41 51.32
C LYS A 310 18.80 -31.86 51.18
N GLU A 311 19.37 -31.75 49.96
CA GLU A 311 20.73 -32.14 49.67
C GLU A 311 21.73 -31.28 50.46
N LEU A 312 21.51 -29.99 50.64
CA LEU A 312 22.35 -29.09 51.44
C LEU A 312 22.31 -29.42 52.95
N ILE A 313 21.19 -29.99 53.44
CA ILE A 313 21.09 -30.50 54.82
C ILE A 313 21.87 -31.79 54.97
N ASP A 314 21.72 -32.72 54.01
CA ASP A 314 22.32 -34.05 54.07
C ASP A 314 23.83 -34.02 53.78
N ASN A 315 24.26 -33.15 52.85
CA ASN A 315 25.64 -32.99 52.33
C ASN A 315 26.03 -31.51 52.20
N PRO A 316 26.38 -30.83 53.33
CA PRO A 316 26.63 -29.37 53.29
C PRO A 316 27.95 -28.97 52.65
N ASP A 317 28.91 -29.89 52.59
CA ASP A 317 30.26 -29.59 52.07
C ASP A 317 30.31 -29.63 50.54
N PHE A 318 31.19 -28.84 49.94
CA PHE A 318 31.42 -28.87 48.52
C PHE A 318 31.87 -30.24 48.02
N ALA A 319 31.13 -30.83 47.14
CA ALA A 319 31.48 -32.08 46.49
C ALA A 319 30.91 -32.10 45.06
N ILE A 320 31.75 -32.34 44.06
CA ILE A 320 31.39 -32.50 42.65
C ILE A 320 31.86 -33.84 42.14
N THR A 321 30.97 -34.58 41.50
CA THR A 321 31.35 -35.85 40.84
C THR A 321 31.46 -35.61 39.34
N ILE A 322 32.63 -35.89 38.75
CA ILE A 322 32.87 -35.82 37.29
C ILE A 322 33.39 -37.17 36.85
N GLY A 323 32.69 -37.79 35.90
CA GLY A 323 32.92 -39.17 35.52
C GLY A 323 32.69 -40.11 36.70
N ASN A 324 33.73 -40.84 37.14
CA ASN A 324 33.66 -41.78 38.27
C ASN A 324 34.38 -41.26 39.51
N ALA A 325 34.87 -40.03 39.55
CA ALA A 325 35.61 -39.46 40.66
C ALA A 325 34.87 -38.29 41.29
N THR A 326 34.96 -38.22 42.65
CA THR A 326 34.40 -37.13 43.43
C THR A 326 35.51 -36.21 43.92
N TYR A 327 35.34 -34.90 43.71
CA TYR A 327 36.31 -33.87 44.10
C TYR A 327 35.69 -32.99 45.16
N THR A 328 36.43 -32.77 46.25
CA THR A 328 36.07 -31.92 47.39
C THR A 328 36.73 -30.55 47.35
N GLU A 329 37.76 -30.43 46.53
CA GLU A 329 38.45 -29.16 46.32
C GLU A 329 37.96 -28.48 45.00
N ARG A 330 37.64 -27.16 45.12
CA ARG A 330 37.13 -26.36 43.97
C ARG A 330 38.14 -26.28 42.80
N VAL A 331 39.43 -26.29 43.11
CA VAL A 331 40.47 -26.21 42.10
C VAL A 331 40.48 -27.49 41.25
N ASP A 332 40.42 -28.65 41.90
CA ASP A 332 40.49 -29.95 41.25
C ASP A 332 39.21 -30.21 40.42
N GLY A 333 38.04 -30.00 41.05
CA GLY A 333 36.76 -30.13 40.33
C GLY A 333 36.64 -29.19 39.13
N GLY A 334 37.08 -27.95 39.29
CA GLY A 334 37.08 -26.96 38.18
C GLY A 334 38.06 -27.31 37.06
N THR A 335 39.22 -27.85 37.37
CA THR A 335 40.21 -28.27 36.35
C THR A 335 39.66 -29.40 35.52
N VAL A 336 39.08 -30.43 36.12
CA VAL A 336 38.49 -31.55 35.39
C VAL A 336 37.26 -31.13 34.60
N MET A 337 36.46 -30.17 35.09
CA MET A 337 35.36 -29.59 34.36
C MET A 337 35.83 -28.88 33.09
N LEU A 338 36.89 -28.08 33.16
CA LEU A 338 37.45 -27.38 31.98
C LEU A 338 38.06 -28.38 30.97
N GLU A 339 38.61 -29.47 31.46
CA GLU A 339 39.07 -30.58 30.59
C GLU A 339 37.90 -31.28 29.91
N ALA A 340 36.79 -31.52 30.63
CA ALA A 340 35.59 -32.12 30.06
C ALA A 340 35.00 -31.29 28.93
N ILE A 341 34.88 -29.96 29.13
CA ILE A 341 34.35 -29.06 28.05
C ILE A 341 35.28 -28.98 26.84
N SER A 342 36.61 -29.14 27.03
CA SER A 342 37.58 -29.14 25.91
C SER A 342 37.36 -30.28 24.94
N LYS A 343 36.80 -31.41 25.45
CA LYS A 343 36.49 -32.63 24.68
C LYS A 343 35.09 -32.59 24.05
N CYS A 344 34.23 -31.61 24.43
CA CYS A 344 32.90 -31.49 23.86
C CYS A 344 32.93 -30.90 22.44
N LYS A 345 32.08 -31.43 21.57
CA LYS A 345 31.88 -30.91 20.23
C LYS A 345 30.96 -29.68 20.30
N THR A 346 31.21 -28.73 19.42
CA THR A 346 30.38 -27.54 19.29
C THR A 346 28.95 -27.91 18.90
N GLY A 347 27.96 -27.38 19.64
CA GLY A 347 26.54 -27.65 19.46
C GLY A 347 26.00 -28.86 20.21
N GLU A 348 26.86 -29.61 20.95
CA GLU A 348 26.47 -30.78 21.74
C GLU A 348 26.42 -30.42 23.25
N THR A 349 25.43 -30.97 23.95
CA THR A 349 25.34 -30.96 25.42
C THR A 349 25.75 -32.35 25.95
N THR A 350 26.81 -32.41 26.71
CA THR A 350 27.40 -33.70 27.16
C THR A 350 27.27 -33.83 28.70
N PRO A 351 26.67 -34.91 29.24
CA PRO A 351 26.65 -35.18 30.67
C PRO A 351 28.08 -35.51 31.14
N VAL A 352 28.49 -34.83 32.21
CA VAL A 352 29.83 -34.99 32.76
C VAL A 352 29.88 -35.52 34.17
N GLY A 353 28.76 -35.41 34.91
CA GLY A 353 28.71 -35.85 36.30
C GLY A 353 27.51 -35.41 37.08
N LYS A 354 27.71 -35.17 38.38
CA LYS A 354 26.63 -34.70 39.31
C LYS A 354 27.19 -33.65 40.27
N PHE A 355 26.30 -32.71 40.65
CA PHE A 355 26.57 -31.73 41.68
C PHE A 355 25.37 -31.67 42.66
N HIS A 356 25.57 -32.03 43.90
CA HIS A 356 24.52 -32.10 44.94
C HIS A 356 23.23 -32.76 44.42
N GLY A 357 23.34 -33.97 43.88
CA GLY A 357 22.20 -34.75 43.36
C GLY A 357 21.67 -34.34 41.99
N PHE A 358 22.01 -33.15 41.49
CA PHE A 358 21.65 -32.70 40.13
C PHE A 358 22.60 -33.26 39.10
N GLU A 359 22.07 -33.59 37.92
CA GLU A 359 22.90 -33.97 36.78
C GLU A 359 23.67 -32.75 36.25
N LEU A 360 24.98 -32.91 36.04
CA LEU A 360 25.85 -31.86 35.54
C LEU A 360 26.22 -32.15 34.11
N LEU A 361 25.93 -31.18 33.23
CA LEU A 361 26.26 -31.26 31.80
C LEU A 361 27.10 -30.04 31.42
N VAL A 362 27.83 -30.18 30.32
CA VAL A 362 28.57 -29.08 29.69
C VAL A 362 28.08 -28.92 28.25
N GLU A 363 27.98 -27.68 27.82
CA GLU A 363 27.51 -27.31 26.48
C GLU A 363 28.46 -26.28 25.87
N LYS A 364 28.86 -26.53 24.63
CA LYS A 364 29.65 -25.58 23.83
C LYS A 364 28.78 -25.06 22.69
N ASN A 365 28.43 -23.77 22.69
CA ASN A 365 27.64 -23.21 21.62
C ASN A 365 28.44 -22.90 20.36
N PHE A 366 27.76 -22.54 19.27
CA PHE A 366 28.39 -22.20 17.98
C PHE A 366 29.25 -20.93 18.03
N LEU A 367 29.08 -20.07 19.04
CA LEU A 367 29.90 -18.87 19.27
C LEU A 367 31.12 -19.16 20.14
N SER A 368 31.43 -20.45 20.39
CA SER A 368 32.52 -20.91 21.27
C SER A 368 32.39 -20.47 22.73
N ILE A 369 31.17 -20.11 23.18
CA ILE A 369 30.87 -19.86 24.58
C ILE A 369 30.56 -21.20 25.25
N ASN A 370 31.18 -21.44 26.38
CA ASN A 370 31.03 -22.68 27.12
C ASN A 370 30.07 -22.50 28.30
N TYR A 371 29.13 -23.39 28.44
CA TYR A 371 28.14 -23.39 29.54
C TYR A 371 28.24 -24.64 30.36
N MET A 372 28.02 -24.49 31.67
CA MET A 372 27.64 -25.58 32.55
C MET A 372 26.15 -25.57 32.73
N VAL A 373 25.54 -26.73 32.75
CA VAL A 373 24.10 -26.94 32.89
C VAL A 373 23.84 -27.87 34.08
N LEU A 374 23.09 -27.40 35.06
CA LEU A 374 22.52 -28.23 36.09
C LEU A 374 21.13 -28.66 35.68
N ARG A 375 20.87 -29.95 35.65
CA ARG A 375 19.59 -30.52 35.31
C ARG A 375 18.96 -31.22 36.51
N GLY A 376 17.87 -30.65 36.98
CA GLY A 376 16.92 -31.27 37.90
C GLY A 376 15.66 -31.65 37.12
N LYS A 377 14.48 -31.20 37.57
CA LYS A 377 13.24 -31.18 36.81
C LYS A 377 13.30 -30.11 35.70
N THR A 378 14.15 -29.11 35.90
CA THR A 378 14.41 -27.99 34.98
C THR A 378 15.92 -27.92 34.74
N GLU A 379 16.31 -27.26 33.63
CA GLU A 379 17.71 -26.97 33.32
C GLU A 379 18.08 -25.53 33.68
N TYR A 380 19.22 -25.40 34.37
CA TYR A 380 19.79 -24.12 34.78
C TYR A 380 21.16 -23.98 34.15
N LYS A 381 21.42 -22.85 33.50
CA LYS A 381 22.66 -22.62 32.73
C LYS A 381 23.45 -21.46 33.32
N ALA A 382 24.75 -21.65 33.44
CA ALA A 382 25.71 -20.58 33.67
C ALA A 382 26.90 -20.69 32.73
N GLU A 383 27.44 -19.55 32.34
CA GLU A 383 28.65 -19.49 31.51
C GLU A 383 29.87 -19.92 32.33
N LEU A 384 30.65 -20.85 31.81
CA LEU A 384 31.91 -21.29 32.40
C LEU A 384 32.91 -20.13 32.47
N SER A 385 33.63 -20.03 33.61
CA SER A 385 34.79 -19.15 33.72
C SER A 385 36.03 -19.75 33.06
N THR A 386 37.00 -18.91 32.72
CA THR A 386 38.31 -19.34 32.28
C THR A 386 39.17 -19.92 33.39
N SER A 387 38.81 -19.64 34.65
CA SER A 387 39.51 -20.19 35.84
C SER A 387 38.75 -21.36 36.48
N PRO A 388 39.42 -22.41 36.94
CA PRO A 388 38.81 -23.55 37.60
C PRO A 388 37.95 -23.14 38.82
N VAL A 389 38.49 -22.34 39.73
CA VAL A 389 37.79 -21.86 40.92
C VAL A 389 36.59 -20.98 40.52
N GLY A 390 36.78 -20.08 39.53
CA GLY A 390 35.69 -19.20 39.07
C GLY A 390 34.50 -19.97 38.46
N SER A 391 34.75 -21.09 37.78
CA SER A 391 33.74 -22.00 37.27
C SER A 391 32.95 -22.67 38.42
N MET A 392 33.61 -23.12 39.46
CA MET A 392 32.95 -23.73 40.60
C MET A 392 32.13 -22.74 41.43
N VAL A 393 32.64 -21.53 41.65
CA VAL A 393 31.88 -20.46 42.32
C VAL A 393 30.60 -20.09 41.51
N LYS A 394 30.70 -20.03 40.18
CA LYS A 394 29.52 -19.80 39.31
C LYS A 394 28.52 -20.97 39.40
N LEU A 395 29.01 -22.23 39.52
CA LEU A 395 28.16 -23.40 39.69
C LEU A 395 27.41 -23.36 41.05
N GLU A 396 28.12 -23.04 42.14
CA GLU A 396 27.53 -22.87 43.45
C GLU A 396 26.52 -21.72 43.47
N ASN A 397 26.83 -20.58 42.86
CA ASN A 397 25.90 -19.47 42.74
C ASN A 397 24.64 -19.84 41.92
N LEU A 398 24.80 -20.60 40.84
CA LEU A 398 23.69 -21.13 40.05
C LEU A 398 22.80 -22.05 40.91
N PHE A 399 23.38 -22.95 41.66
CA PHE A 399 22.71 -23.90 42.54
C PHE A 399 22.01 -23.20 43.70
N ASN A 400 22.68 -22.25 44.35
CA ASN A 400 22.11 -21.49 45.48
C ASN A 400 21.04 -20.50 45.03
N GLY A 401 21.15 -19.91 43.81
CA GLY A 401 20.27 -18.90 43.29
C GLY A 401 18.99 -19.42 42.63
N LEU A 402 18.61 -20.68 42.76
CA LEU A 402 17.39 -21.25 42.13
C LEU A 402 16.11 -20.49 42.44
N HIS A 403 16.01 -19.87 43.62
CA HIS A 403 14.84 -19.09 44.06
C HIS A 403 14.62 -17.83 43.16
N GLU A 404 15.66 -17.25 42.59
CA GLU A 404 15.52 -16.10 41.67
C GLU A 404 14.70 -16.47 40.43
N ASN A 405 14.74 -17.74 40.01
CA ASN A 405 13.93 -18.23 38.89
C ASN A 405 12.43 -18.32 39.27
N VAL A 406 12.09 -18.50 40.54
CA VAL A 406 10.70 -18.49 40.99
C VAL A 406 10.11 -17.11 40.82
N ASP A 407 10.77 -16.05 41.33
CA ASP A 407 10.30 -14.67 41.22
C ASP A 407 10.15 -14.23 39.77
N PHE A 408 11.10 -14.63 38.92
CA PHE A 408 11.05 -14.35 37.49
C PHE A 408 9.86 -15.04 36.79
N LEU A 409 9.62 -16.31 37.12
CA LEU A 409 8.53 -17.07 36.49
C LEU A 409 7.16 -16.60 36.99
N GLU A 410 7.04 -16.25 38.28
CA GLU A 410 5.80 -15.69 38.87
C GLU A 410 5.42 -14.37 38.17
N LYS A 411 6.37 -13.45 38.02
CA LYS A 411 6.15 -12.20 37.29
C LYS A 411 5.75 -12.46 35.85
N LYS A 412 6.33 -13.46 35.21
CA LYS A 412 5.96 -13.83 33.82
C LYS A 412 4.55 -14.40 33.73
N VAL A 413 4.13 -15.24 34.68
CA VAL A 413 2.76 -15.77 34.71
C VAL A 413 1.77 -14.63 34.88
N GLU A 414 2.03 -13.73 35.85
CA GLU A 414 1.19 -12.53 36.05
C GLU A 414 1.11 -11.66 34.79
N GLN A 415 2.25 -11.39 34.16
CA GLN A 415 2.28 -10.62 32.90
C GLN A 415 1.42 -11.27 31.79
N TYR A 416 1.56 -12.60 31.60
CA TYR A 416 0.78 -13.30 30.57
C TYR A 416 -0.72 -13.34 30.90
N GLN A 417 -1.10 -13.37 32.16
CA GLN A 417 -2.50 -13.26 32.62
C GLN A 417 -3.06 -11.88 32.30
N ASN A 418 -2.31 -10.81 32.59
CA ASN A 418 -2.70 -9.43 32.25
C ASN A 418 -2.82 -9.22 30.77
N ASP A 419 -1.88 -9.74 29.97
CA ASP A 419 -1.90 -9.65 28.51
C ASP A 419 -3.10 -10.42 27.92
N LEU A 420 -3.47 -11.56 28.51
CA LEU A 420 -4.65 -12.34 28.13
C LEU A 420 -5.93 -11.53 28.37
N GLU A 421 -6.07 -10.92 29.54
CA GLU A 421 -7.25 -10.11 29.88
C GLU A 421 -7.33 -8.85 29.01
N ALA A 422 -6.19 -8.17 28.77
CA ALA A 422 -6.12 -7.03 27.88
C ALA A 422 -6.53 -7.39 26.45
N SER A 423 -6.09 -8.57 25.95
CA SER A 423 -6.47 -9.05 24.63
C SER A 423 -7.96 -9.36 24.52
N LYS A 424 -8.60 -9.89 25.59
CA LYS A 424 -10.05 -10.09 25.62
C LYS A 424 -10.81 -8.78 25.62
N ALA A 425 -10.41 -7.83 26.48
CA ALA A 425 -11.05 -6.52 26.57
C ALA A 425 -10.98 -5.73 25.24
N GLU A 426 -9.87 -5.85 24.52
CA GLU A 426 -9.73 -5.21 23.22
C GLU A 426 -10.57 -5.92 22.13
N TYR A 427 -10.66 -7.25 22.17
CA TYR A 427 -11.49 -8.05 21.26
C TYR A 427 -12.99 -7.71 21.37
N ASP A 428 -13.48 -7.38 22.57
CA ASP A 428 -14.89 -7.09 22.83
C ASP A 428 -15.29 -5.66 22.40
N LYS A 429 -14.35 -4.80 22.05
CA LYS A 429 -14.66 -3.45 21.56
C LYS A 429 -15.33 -3.52 20.20
N PRO A 430 -16.48 -2.83 19.99
CA PRO A 430 -17.14 -2.79 18.69
C PRO A 430 -16.35 -1.96 17.68
N PHE A 431 -16.60 -2.20 16.39
CA PHE A 431 -16.04 -1.37 15.33
C PHE A 431 -16.54 0.07 15.46
N ALA A 432 -15.61 1.02 15.66
CA ALA A 432 -15.94 2.42 15.98
C ALA A 432 -16.75 3.14 14.88
N TYR A 433 -16.63 2.69 13.64
CA TYR A 433 -17.27 3.32 12.47
C TYR A 433 -18.46 2.50 11.94
N SER A 434 -19.07 1.60 12.73
CA SER A 434 -20.17 0.74 12.28
C SER A 434 -21.40 1.56 11.84
N ALA A 435 -21.79 2.55 12.63
CA ALA A 435 -22.94 3.41 12.32
C ALA A 435 -22.68 4.28 11.06
N GLU A 436 -21.48 4.84 10.92
CA GLU A 436 -21.09 5.62 9.74
C GLU A 436 -21.11 4.75 8.47
N LEU A 437 -20.61 3.51 8.57
CA LEU A 437 -20.64 2.58 7.45
C LEU A 437 -22.07 2.21 7.02
N GLU A 438 -22.96 1.95 7.98
CA GLU A 438 -24.38 1.66 7.70
C GLU A 438 -25.09 2.86 7.04
N GLU A 439 -24.88 4.08 7.55
CA GLU A 439 -25.42 5.31 6.96
C GLU A 439 -24.93 5.50 5.52
N LYS A 440 -23.64 5.36 5.27
CA LYS A 440 -23.06 5.53 3.93
C LYS A 440 -23.51 4.44 2.96
N LEU A 441 -23.67 3.20 3.41
CA LEU A 441 -24.21 2.11 2.59
C LEU A 441 -25.67 2.37 2.24
N ALA A 442 -26.50 2.84 3.18
CA ALA A 442 -27.89 3.22 2.91
C ALA A 442 -27.95 4.36 1.88
N ARG A 443 -27.10 5.38 2.03
CA ARG A 443 -27.04 6.49 1.08
C ARG A 443 -26.57 6.06 -0.31
N GLN A 444 -25.59 5.15 -0.38
CA GLN A 444 -25.13 4.55 -1.63
C GLN A 444 -26.27 3.83 -2.35
N TYR A 445 -27.07 3.05 -1.61
CA TYR A 445 -28.23 2.36 -2.17
C TYR A 445 -29.29 3.34 -2.71
N GLU A 446 -29.61 4.39 -1.95
CA GLU A 446 -30.56 5.42 -2.39
C GLU A 446 -30.09 6.14 -3.67
N LEU A 447 -28.81 6.51 -3.74
CA LEU A 447 -28.25 7.19 -4.91
C LEU A 447 -28.25 6.28 -6.14
N ASN A 448 -27.96 4.99 -5.97
CA ASN A 448 -28.08 4.02 -7.06
C ASN A 448 -29.53 3.91 -7.56
N ALA A 449 -30.50 3.80 -6.66
CA ALA A 449 -31.91 3.74 -7.01
C ALA A 449 -32.41 5.01 -7.72
N GLN A 450 -31.98 6.20 -7.26
CA GLN A 450 -32.32 7.47 -7.89
C GLN A 450 -31.74 7.60 -9.30
N LEU A 451 -30.50 7.18 -9.51
CA LEU A 451 -29.84 7.21 -10.80
C LEU A 451 -30.45 6.19 -11.78
N ASP A 452 -30.88 5.02 -11.29
CA ASP A 452 -31.58 4.01 -12.09
C ASP A 452 -32.98 4.50 -12.49
N LEU A 453 -33.71 5.16 -11.58
CA LEU A 453 -35.03 5.77 -11.86
C LEU A 453 -34.92 6.96 -12.81
N GLU A 454 -33.90 7.81 -12.70
CA GLU A 454 -33.66 8.89 -13.65
C GLU A 454 -33.27 8.36 -15.03
N ASN A 455 -32.52 7.27 -15.09
CA ASN A 455 -32.21 6.57 -16.31
C ASN A 455 -33.47 5.95 -16.95
N ALA A 456 -34.36 5.35 -16.15
CA ALA A 456 -35.62 4.78 -16.65
C ALA A 456 -36.56 5.88 -17.18
N LYS A 457 -36.72 6.99 -16.47
CA LYS A 457 -37.55 8.16 -16.91
C LYS A 457 -36.99 8.83 -18.18
N ALA A 458 -35.67 8.89 -18.32
CA ALA A 458 -35.08 9.43 -19.54
C ALA A 458 -35.28 8.52 -20.74
N MET A 459 -35.36 7.20 -20.54
CA MET A 459 -35.71 6.24 -21.60
C MET A 459 -37.18 6.33 -21.99
N ASP A 460 -38.12 6.55 -21.03
CA ASP A 460 -39.54 6.75 -21.33
C ASP A 460 -39.84 8.08 -22.03
N ALA A 461 -39.05 9.11 -21.72
CA ALA A 461 -39.19 10.41 -22.39
C ALA A 461 -38.70 10.40 -23.85
N ASP A 462 -37.75 9.54 -24.19
CA ASP A 462 -37.21 9.40 -25.56
C ASP A 462 -38.07 8.45 -26.44
N LEU A 463 -39.01 7.69 -25.82
CA LEU A 463 -39.95 6.82 -26.50
C LEU A 463 -41.34 7.46 -26.72
N GLY A 464 -41.54 8.70 -26.26
CA GLY A 464 -42.78 9.46 -26.36
C GLY A 464 -42.93 10.32 -27.59
N GLY A 465 -43.05 9.75 -28.77
CA GLY A 465 -43.68 10.37 -29.92
C GLY A 465 -45.11 9.83 -30.05
N PRO A 466 -46.10 10.64 -30.50
CA PRO A 466 -47.50 10.31 -30.35
C PRO A 466 -47.98 9.32 -31.41
N ASP A 467 -48.33 8.12 -31.00
CA ASP A 467 -49.34 7.29 -31.70
C ASP A 467 -50.21 6.58 -30.68
N GLU A 468 -51.35 7.21 -30.39
CA GLU A 468 -52.53 6.54 -29.87
C GLU A 468 -53.03 5.56 -30.97
N GLU A 469 -53.03 4.31 -30.69
CA GLU A 469 -54.12 3.34 -30.92
C GLU A 469 -53.68 1.88 -30.76
N LYS A 470 -54.41 1.19 -29.86
CA LYS A 470 -54.63 -0.26 -29.82
C LYS A 470 -53.51 -1.19 -29.31
N SER A 471 -53.66 -1.67 -28.10
CA SER A 471 -54.32 -2.93 -27.82
C SER A 471 -54.22 -3.32 -26.33
N GLU A 472 -55.35 -3.31 -25.69
CA GLU A 472 -55.67 -4.19 -24.56
C GLU A 472 -55.48 -5.64 -25.07
N ASP A 473 -54.59 -6.38 -24.43
CA ASP A 473 -54.53 -7.82 -24.25
C ASP A 473 -53.08 -8.30 -24.15
N ARG A 474 -52.62 -8.44 -22.93
CA ARG A 474 -51.64 -9.42 -22.45
C ARG A 474 -51.08 -9.11 -21.08
N ILE A 475 -51.95 -9.21 -20.10
CA ILE A 475 -51.50 -9.46 -18.71
C ILE A 475 -52.05 -10.85 -18.37
N GLU A 476 -51.20 -11.83 -18.52
CA GLU A 476 -51.25 -13.09 -17.74
C GLU A 476 -49.96 -13.88 -18.01
N ASN A 477 -49.34 -14.34 -16.90
CA ASN A 477 -48.22 -15.25 -16.82
C ASN A 477 -46.80 -14.74 -16.94
N ALA A 478 -46.32 -14.23 -15.81
CA ALA A 478 -44.91 -14.44 -15.42
C ALA A 478 -44.88 -14.93 -13.96
N GLY A 479 -44.92 -16.24 -13.81
CA GLY A 479 -44.76 -16.93 -12.53
C GLY A 479 -43.35 -16.71 -11.98
N ILE A 480 -43.34 -16.42 -10.71
CA ILE A 480 -42.14 -16.36 -9.87
C ILE A 480 -41.53 -17.75 -9.77
N VAL A 481 -40.37 -17.95 -10.33
CA VAL A 481 -39.50 -19.09 -10.01
C VAL A 481 -38.34 -18.57 -9.17
N ALA A 482 -38.43 -18.80 -7.86
CA ALA A 482 -37.31 -18.65 -6.95
C ALA A 482 -36.42 -19.89 -7.12
N GLU A 483 -35.22 -19.71 -7.71
CA GLU A 483 -34.17 -20.72 -7.67
C GLU A 483 -33.25 -20.49 -6.47
N ASP A 484 -33.38 -21.46 -5.57
CA ASP A 484 -32.51 -21.71 -4.44
C ASP A 484 -31.11 -22.12 -4.95
N LYS A 485 -30.09 -21.24 -4.81
CA LYS A 485 -28.70 -21.61 -5.09
C LYS A 485 -28.02 -22.05 -3.81
N GLY A 486 -28.02 -23.35 -3.60
CA GLY A 486 -27.27 -24.05 -2.58
C GLY A 486 -25.79 -23.71 -2.58
N ILE A 487 -25.30 -23.45 -1.38
CA ILE A 487 -23.88 -23.24 -1.04
C ILE A 487 -23.11 -24.54 -1.31
N TYR A 488 -22.19 -24.51 -2.25
CA TYR A 488 -21.24 -25.58 -2.52
C TYR A 488 -20.05 -25.47 -1.57
N MET A 489 -19.94 -26.40 -0.60
CA MET A 489 -18.72 -26.61 0.18
C MET A 489 -17.83 -27.64 -0.51
N PRO A 490 -16.55 -27.37 -0.79
CA PRO A 490 -15.66 -28.40 -1.29
C PRO A 490 -15.15 -29.28 -0.15
N ASP A 491 -15.36 -30.56 -0.33
CA ASP A 491 -14.92 -31.67 0.51
C ASP A 491 -13.38 -31.77 0.53
N ARG A 492 -12.79 -31.64 1.73
CA ARG A 492 -11.37 -31.86 1.98
C ARG A 492 -11.17 -33.34 2.35
N ASN A 493 -11.06 -34.22 1.36
CA ASN A 493 -10.35 -35.49 1.54
C ASN A 493 -10.13 -36.18 0.20
N ARG A 494 -8.95 -35.95 -0.40
CA ARG A 494 -8.28 -36.98 -1.21
C ARG A 494 -6.78 -36.81 -1.15
N LYS A 495 -6.18 -37.78 -0.45
CA LYS A 495 -4.74 -38.09 -0.51
C LYS A 495 -4.36 -38.47 -1.93
N ARG A 496 -3.30 -37.86 -2.46
CA ARG A 496 -2.07 -38.56 -2.95
C ARG A 496 -1.00 -37.55 -3.22
#